data_3884d5be26d1676cf56fceb4e43a42fa
#
_entry.id   3884d5be26d1676cf56fceb4e43a42fa
#
_cell.length_a   1.000
_cell.length_b   1.000
_cell.length_c   1.000
_cell.angle_alpha   90.00
_cell.angle_beta   90.00
_cell.angle_gamma   90.00
#
_symmetry.space_group_name_H-M   'P 1'
#
loop_
_entity.id
_entity.type
_entity.pdbx_description
1 polymer ?
#
loop_
_entity_poly.entity_id
_entity_poly.type
_entity_poly.pdbx_seq_one_letter_code
_entity_poly.pdbx_strand_id
1 'polypeptide(L)'
;IKSLAGILPLFVELTDEHQAKLVANTIENEFLKMGGLVTTVVNSSQQWDSPNGWAPLHWFAVQGLNNYRHTGLANQIVSRWRGTVDLYFSQTGKLMEKYNVCEQCITAKGGEYDVQEGFGWTNGVYQAFVNLVPENH
;
A
#
# COMPACT_ATOMS: atom_id res chain seq x y z
N ILE A 1 -6.51 -14.47 10.81
CA ILE A 1 -5.88 -13.14 10.65
C ILE A 1 -6.39 -12.55 9.34
N LYS A 2 -6.88 -11.30 9.38
CA LYS A 2 -7.21 -10.56 8.17
C LYS A 2 -5.92 -10.09 7.50
N SER A 3 -5.78 -10.35 6.20
CA SER A 3 -4.62 -9.97 5.39
C SER A 3 -5.05 -9.21 4.16
N LEU A 4 -4.24 -8.24 3.75
CA LEU A 4 -4.44 -7.46 2.51
C LEU A 4 -4.40 -8.35 1.25
N ALA A 5 -3.86 -9.55 1.33
CA ALA A 5 -3.95 -10.54 0.24
C ALA A 5 -5.40 -10.86 -0.17
N GLY A 6 -6.39 -10.60 0.69
CA GLY A 6 -7.81 -10.67 0.37
C GLY A 6 -8.27 -9.77 -0.78
N ILE A 7 -7.42 -8.84 -1.26
CA ILE A 7 -7.69 -8.00 -2.44
C ILE A 7 -7.49 -8.75 -3.77
N LEU A 8 -6.75 -9.84 -3.79
CA LEU A 8 -6.39 -10.53 -5.03
C LEU A 8 -7.60 -10.96 -5.88
N PRO A 9 -8.72 -11.44 -5.30
CA PRO A 9 -9.92 -11.72 -6.11
C PRO A 9 -10.45 -10.51 -6.89
N LEU A 10 -10.30 -9.29 -6.36
CA LEU A 10 -10.67 -8.07 -7.07
C LEU A 10 -9.67 -7.79 -8.21
N PHE A 11 -8.40 -8.01 -7.95
CA PHE A 11 -7.35 -7.79 -8.95
C PHE A 11 -7.52 -8.69 -10.19
N VAL A 12 -7.93 -9.94 -10.01
CA VAL A 12 -8.16 -10.90 -11.10
C VAL A 12 -9.63 -10.98 -11.53
N GLU A 13 -10.49 -10.08 -11.07
CA GLU A 13 -11.90 -9.95 -11.45
C GLU A 13 -12.75 -11.22 -11.21
N LEU A 14 -12.45 -11.97 -10.14
CA LEU A 14 -13.15 -13.19 -9.75
C LEU A 14 -14.31 -12.96 -8.77
N THR A 15 -14.60 -11.74 -8.38
CA THR A 15 -15.64 -11.44 -7.39
C THR A 15 -16.80 -10.68 -8.02
N ASP A 16 -17.97 -10.70 -7.36
CA ASP A 16 -19.10 -9.88 -7.75
C ASP A 16 -19.03 -8.46 -7.14
N GLU A 17 -19.86 -7.55 -7.61
CA GLU A 17 -19.90 -6.14 -7.16
C GLU A 17 -20.23 -6.02 -5.65
N HIS A 18 -21.04 -6.92 -5.10
CA HIS A 18 -21.39 -6.90 -3.69
C HIS A 18 -20.17 -7.27 -2.82
N GLN A 19 -19.49 -8.35 -3.17
CA GLN A 19 -18.26 -8.78 -2.50
C GLN A 19 -17.16 -7.74 -2.63
N ALA A 20 -16.99 -7.14 -3.82
CA ALA A 20 -16.04 -6.08 -4.06
C ALA A 20 -16.28 -4.87 -3.14
N LYS A 21 -17.55 -4.48 -2.96
CA LYS A 21 -17.93 -3.40 -2.03
C LYS A 21 -17.58 -3.74 -0.57
N LEU A 22 -17.80 -4.97 -0.13
CA LEU A 22 -17.45 -5.39 1.23
C LEU A 22 -15.93 -5.37 1.44
N VAL A 23 -15.17 -5.82 0.46
CA VAL A 23 -13.69 -5.77 0.51
C VAL A 23 -13.21 -4.33 0.52
N ALA A 24 -13.75 -3.46 -0.34
CA ALA A 24 -13.39 -2.04 -0.36
C ALA A 24 -13.65 -1.37 1.00
N ASN A 25 -14.81 -1.60 1.61
CA ASN A 25 -15.12 -1.09 2.94
C ASN A 25 -14.15 -1.61 4.02
N THR A 26 -13.76 -2.88 3.94
CA THR A 26 -12.80 -3.46 4.87
C THR A 26 -11.42 -2.82 4.71
N ILE A 27 -10.97 -2.60 3.46
CA ILE A 27 -9.70 -1.94 3.17
C ILE A 27 -9.70 -0.52 3.74
N GLU A 28 -10.74 0.25 3.47
CA GLU A 28 -10.84 1.64 3.92
C GLU A 28 -10.82 1.76 5.46
N ASN A 29 -11.59 0.90 6.14
CA ASN A 29 -11.76 1.03 7.59
C ASN A 29 -10.66 0.35 8.41
N GLU A 30 -10.06 -0.73 7.92
CA GLU A 30 -9.14 -1.53 8.72
C GLU A 30 -7.67 -1.44 8.24
N PHE A 31 -7.43 -1.41 6.93
CA PHE A 31 -6.09 -1.47 6.36
C PHE A 31 -5.49 -0.12 5.99
N LEU A 32 -6.32 0.86 5.61
CA LEU A 32 -5.84 2.16 5.19
C LEU A 32 -5.38 2.99 6.39
N LYS A 33 -4.09 3.37 6.38
CA LYS A 33 -3.45 4.21 7.39
C LYS A 33 -2.98 5.52 6.76
N MET A 34 -2.35 6.36 7.54
CA MET A 34 -1.89 7.69 7.11
C MET A 34 -0.97 7.62 5.88
N GLY A 35 -0.07 6.65 5.84
CA GLY A 35 0.95 6.52 4.78
C GLY A 35 0.68 5.45 3.73
N GLY A 36 -0.47 4.76 3.79
CA GLY A 36 -0.81 3.68 2.86
C GLY A 36 -1.51 2.51 3.52
N LEU A 37 -1.37 1.31 2.96
CA LEU A 37 -2.03 0.09 3.43
C LEU A 37 -1.09 -0.78 4.26
N VAL A 38 -1.54 -1.20 5.44
CA VAL A 38 -0.86 -2.26 6.21
C VAL A 38 -1.10 -3.63 5.58
N THR A 39 -0.18 -4.55 5.78
CA THR A 39 -0.28 -5.92 5.26
C THR A 39 -1.30 -6.77 6.02
N THR A 40 -1.30 -6.65 7.34
CA THR A 40 -2.31 -7.22 8.24
C THR A 40 -2.72 -6.19 9.28
N VAL A 41 -3.81 -6.46 10.00
CA VAL A 41 -4.27 -5.60 11.11
C VAL A 41 -3.61 -5.96 12.45
N VAL A 42 -2.71 -6.94 12.45
CA VAL A 42 -1.97 -7.40 13.63
C VAL A 42 -0.61 -6.72 13.67
N ASN A 43 -0.16 -6.38 14.86
CA ASN A 43 1.21 -5.92 15.11
C ASN A 43 1.94 -6.98 15.95
N SER A 44 2.62 -7.91 15.29
CA SER A 44 3.37 -9.00 15.93
C SER A 44 4.88 -8.83 15.84
N SER A 45 5.34 -7.69 15.37
CA SER A 45 6.76 -7.40 15.05
C SER A 45 7.31 -8.19 13.85
N GLN A 46 6.45 -8.91 13.13
CA GLN A 46 6.82 -9.57 11.88
C GLN A 46 6.80 -8.56 10.73
N GLN A 47 7.67 -8.77 9.74
CA GLN A 47 7.82 -7.83 8.63
C GLN A 47 6.58 -7.73 7.71
N TRP A 48 5.75 -8.78 7.65
CA TRP A 48 4.50 -8.82 6.88
C TRP A 48 3.26 -8.50 7.72
N ASP A 49 3.44 -7.78 8.82
CA ASP A 49 2.37 -7.29 9.69
C ASP A 49 2.38 -5.76 9.80
N SER A 50 1.33 -5.20 10.44
CA SER A 50 1.34 -3.78 10.82
C SER A 50 2.59 -3.48 11.67
N PRO A 51 3.26 -2.35 11.47
CA PRO A 51 2.87 -1.17 10.71
C PRO A 51 3.35 -1.14 9.24
N ASN A 52 3.87 -2.26 8.72
CA ASN A 52 4.55 -2.28 7.43
C ASN A 52 3.57 -2.35 6.26
N GLY A 53 3.84 -1.53 5.25
CA GLY A 53 3.23 -1.56 3.92
C GLY A 53 4.26 -1.92 2.85
N TRP A 54 3.82 -2.64 1.83
CA TRP A 54 4.62 -3.20 0.75
C TRP A 54 4.11 -2.75 -0.61
N ALA A 55 4.99 -2.31 -1.48
CA ALA A 55 4.63 -1.77 -2.79
C ALA A 55 3.75 -2.71 -3.64
N PRO A 56 4.07 -4.02 -3.77
CA PRO A 56 3.23 -4.92 -4.58
C PRO A 56 1.78 -5.01 -4.10
N LEU A 57 1.55 -5.02 -2.79
CA LEU A 57 0.20 -5.10 -2.24
C LEU A 57 -0.60 -3.81 -2.49
N HIS A 58 0.06 -2.65 -2.50
CA HIS A 58 -0.57 -1.39 -2.92
C HIS A 58 -0.97 -1.43 -4.39
N TRP A 59 -0.12 -1.98 -5.25
CA TRP A 59 -0.42 -2.16 -6.66
C TRP A 59 -1.66 -3.04 -6.87
N PHE A 60 -1.70 -4.23 -6.25
CA PHE A 60 -2.84 -5.13 -6.35
C PHE A 60 -4.13 -4.49 -5.82
N ALA A 61 -4.04 -3.74 -4.71
CA ALA A 61 -5.19 -3.05 -4.13
C ALA A 61 -5.73 -1.98 -5.07
N VAL A 62 -4.87 -1.12 -5.61
CA VAL A 62 -5.28 -0.03 -6.51
C VAL A 62 -5.90 -0.58 -7.80
N GLN A 63 -5.26 -1.57 -8.42
CA GLN A 63 -5.80 -2.20 -9.64
C GLN A 63 -7.12 -2.91 -9.37
N GLY A 64 -7.20 -3.71 -8.30
CA GLY A 64 -8.41 -4.41 -7.93
C GLY A 64 -9.59 -3.48 -7.62
N LEU A 65 -9.35 -2.40 -6.91
CA LEU A 65 -10.38 -1.38 -6.62
C LEU A 65 -10.83 -0.66 -7.91
N ASN A 66 -9.92 -0.33 -8.82
CA ASN A 66 -10.25 0.29 -10.08
C ASN A 66 -11.08 -0.63 -10.99
N ASN A 67 -10.82 -1.94 -11.00
CA ASN A 67 -11.62 -2.93 -11.75
C ASN A 67 -13.11 -2.87 -11.38
N TYR A 68 -13.42 -2.54 -10.11
CA TYR A 68 -14.78 -2.43 -9.60
C TYR A 68 -15.22 -0.97 -9.37
N ARG A 69 -14.56 0.00 -10.01
CA ARG A 69 -14.92 1.43 -9.99
C ARG A 69 -14.86 2.11 -8.61
N HIS A 70 -14.12 1.55 -7.65
CA HIS A 70 -13.79 2.20 -6.38
C HIS A 70 -12.60 3.16 -6.52
N THR A 71 -12.64 4.03 -7.54
CA THR A 71 -11.51 4.90 -7.93
C THR A 71 -11.17 5.94 -6.85
N GLY A 72 -12.14 6.42 -6.10
CA GLY A 72 -11.90 7.36 -5.00
C GLY A 72 -10.98 6.77 -3.94
N LEU A 73 -11.26 5.54 -3.50
CA LEU A 73 -10.41 4.82 -2.54
C LEU A 73 -9.04 4.48 -3.16
N ALA A 74 -9.03 4.02 -4.41
CA ALA A 74 -7.78 3.74 -5.12
C ALA A 74 -6.86 4.97 -5.19
N ASN A 75 -7.39 6.13 -5.56
CA ASN A 75 -6.64 7.39 -5.62
C ASN A 75 -6.13 7.82 -4.23
N GLN A 76 -6.91 7.61 -3.19
CA GLN A 76 -6.50 7.91 -1.82
C GLN A 76 -5.32 7.03 -1.39
N ILE A 77 -5.33 5.73 -1.74
CA ILE A 77 -4.23 4.81 -1.49
C ILE A 77 -2.97 5.26 -2.24
N VAL A 78 -3.09 5.59 -3.52
CA VAL A 78 -1.98 6.11 -4.35
C VAL A 78 -1.36 7.35 -3.73
N SER A 79 -2.18 8.34 -3.36
CA SER A 79 -1.71 9.60 -2.77
C SER A 79 -0.95 9.37 -1.47
N ARG A 80 -1.49 8.55 -0.56
CA ARG A 80 -0.85 8.27 0.73
C ARG A 80 0.46 7.50 0.57
N TRP A 81 0.49 6.49 -0.28
CA TRP A 81 1.71 5.71 -0.56
C TRP A 81 2.81 6.56 -1.19
N ARG A 82 2.48 7.36 -2.22
CA ARG A 82 3.44 8.29 -2.83
C ARG A 82 4.00 9.26 -1.81
N GLY A 83 3.14 9.87 -0.99
CA GLY A 83 3.57 10.79 0.06
C GLY A 83 4.56 10.16 1.06
N THR A 84 4.36 8.89 1.42
CA THR A 84 5.28 8.15 2.29
C THR A 84 6.63 7.91 1.61
N VAL A 85 6.63 7.46 0.36
CA VAL A 85 7.86 7.21 -0.41
C VAL A 85 8.61 8.52 -0.64
N ASP A 86 7.92 9.61 -1.03
CA ASP A 86 8.50 10.93 -1.28
C ASP A 86 9.14 11.52 0.00
N LEU A 87 8.43 11.43 1.12
CA LEU A 87 8.94 11.92 2.40
C LEU A 87 10.24 11.18 2.78
N TYR A 88 10.23 9.87 2.68
CA TYR A 88 11.42 9.07 3.00
C TYR A 88 12.57 9.36 2.04
N PHE A 89 12.29 9.42 0.73
CA PHE A 89 13.30 9.72 -0.28
C PHE A 89 13.90 11.12 -0.11
N SER A 90 13.09 12.13 0.20
CA SER A 90 13.58 13.50 0.43
C SER A 90 14.56 13.61 1.59
N GLN A 91 14.43 12.74 2.59
CA GLN A 91 15.26 12.75 3.80
C GLN A 91 16.51 11.85 3.67
N THR A 92 16.44 10.79 2.89
CA THR A 92 17.48 9.76 2.84
C THR A 92 18.14 9.58 1.48
N GLY A 93 17.49 10.02 0.40
CA GLY A 93 17.88 9.73 -0.98
C GLY A 93 17.70 8.26 -1.38
N LYS A 94 16.94 7.47 -0.61
CA LYS A 94 16.84 6.02 -0.77
C LYS A 94 15.40 5.57 -0.98
N LEU A 95 15.22 4.51 -1.77
CA LEU A 95 13.97 3.75 -1.88
C LEU A 95 14.11 2.44 -1.10
N MET A 96 13.11 2.13 -0.28
CA MET A 96 13.17 1.00 0.63
C MET A 96 12.27 -0.15 0.18
N GLU A 97 12.55 -1.33 0.70
CA GLU A 97 11.77 -2.54 0.48
C GLU A 97 10.32 -2.41 0.99
N LYS A 98 10.16 -1.81 2.16
CA LYS A 98 8.89 -1.60 2.88
C LYS A 98 8.95 -0.31 3.68
N TYR A 99 7.77 0.18 4.07
CA TYR A 99 7.66 1.43 4.84
C TYR A 99 6.69 1.25 6.01
N ASN A 100 6.95 1.97 7.13
CA ASN A 100 5.94 2.15 8.16
C ASN A 100 4.86 3.10 7.62
N VAL A 101 3.65 2.58 7.42
CA VAL A 101 2.52 3.35 6.88
C VAL A 101 1.56 3.86 7.97
N CYS A 102 1.78 3.48 9.22
CA CYS A 102 0.98 3.95 10.36
C CYS A 102 1.45 5.30 10.89
N GLU A 103 2.75 5.58 10.79
CA GLU A 103 3.37 6.78 11.33
C GLU A 103 4.17 7.46 10.22
N GLN A 104 4.09 8.78 10.15
CA GLN A 104 4.97 9.58 9.28
C GLN A 104 6.37 9.72 9.92
N CYS A 105 7.05 8.61 10.13
CA CYS A 105 8.40 8.60 10.66
C CYS A 105 9.33 7.77 9.76
N ILE A 106 10.61 8.14 9.75
CA ILE A 106 11.67 7.56 8.91
C ILE A 106 11.99 6.11 9.30
N THR A 107 11.53 5.63 10.46
CA THR A 107 11.87 4.30 10.95
C THR A 107 10.84 3.26 10.54
N ALA A 108 11.03 2.67 9.35
CA ALA A 108 10.50 1.33 9.13
C ALA A 108 11.24 0.39 10.10
N LYS A 109 10.51 -0.26 10.99
CA LYS A 109 11.10 -1.30 11.82
C LYS A 109 11.36 -2.52 10.95
N GLY A 110 12.57 -3.01 10.97
CA GLY A 110 12.95 -4.24 10.30
C GLY A 110 12.04 -5.40 10.65
N GLY A 111 11.89 -6.28 11.06
CA GLY A 111 11.28 -7.52 11.41
C GLY A 111 12.40 -8.53 11.61
N GLU A 112 12.39 -9.59 10.81
CA GLU A 112 13.39 -10.64 10.87
C GLU A 112 14.78 -10.21 10.35
N TYR A 113 14.85 -9.11 9.58
CA TYR A 113 16.09 -8.54 9.04
C TYR A 113 15.97 -7.02 8.85
N ASP A 114 17.10 -6.34 8.67
CA ASP A 114 17.13 -4.91 8.39
C ASP A 114 16.43 -4.58 7.09
N VAL A 115 15.73 -3.42 7.06
CA VAL A 115 15.03 -2.96 5.87
C VAL A 115 16.05 -2.70 4.76
N GLN A 116 15.85 -3.35 3.61
CA GLN A 116 16.74 -3.25 2.46
C GLN A 116 16.44 -2.00 1.63
N GLU A 117 17.49 -1.40 1.07
CA GLU A 117 17.42 -0.23 0.18
C GLU A 117 17.57 -0.61 -1.29
N GLY A 118 17.18 0.30 -2.19
CA GLY A 118 17.33 0.12 -3.63
C GLY A 118 16.37 -0.90 -4.23
N PHE A 119 15.17 -1.04 -3.68
CA PHE A 119 14.24 -2.13 -4.03
C PHE A 119 13.45 -1.82 -5.29
N GLY A 120 13.60 -2.68 -6.32
CA GLY A 120 13.02 -2.49 -7.65
C GLY A 120 11.49 -2.41 -7.67
N TRP A 121 10.78 -3.19 -6.85
CA TRP A 121 9.32 -3.14 -6.82
C TRP A 121 8.77 -1.83 -6.27
N THR A 122 9.44 -1.19 -5.31
CA THR A 122 9.05 0.14 -4.82
C THR A 122 9.16 1.18 -5.93
N ASN A 123 10.27 1.17 -6.67
CA ASN A 123 10.46 2.06 -7.80
C ASN A 123 9.41 1.82 -8.90
N GLY A 124 9.19 0.57 -9.29
CA GLY A 124 8.23 0.20 -10.33
C GLY A 124 6.81 0.62 -9.99
N VAL A 125 6.33 0.33 -8.78
CA VAL A 125 4.99 0.70 -8.33
C VAL A 125 4.86 2.22 -8.20
N TYR A 126 5.87 2.90 -7.67
CA TYR A 126 5.86 4.36 -7.58
C TYR A 126 5.71 5.02 -8.95
N GLN A 127 6.52 4.60 -9.94
CA GLN A 127 6.43 5.12 -11.32
C GLN A 127 5.07 4.84 -11.95
N ALA A 128 4.51 3.66 -11.75
CA ALA A 128 3.17 3.32 -12.21
C ALA A 128 2.11 4.22 -11.59
N PHE A 129 2.21 4.52 -10.31
CA PHE A 129 1.27 5.41 -9.60
C PHE A 129 1.37 6.87 -10.04
N VAL A 130 2.55 7.36 -10.37
CA VAL A 130 2.73 8.71 -10.96
C VAL A 130 1.96 8.83 -12.27
N ASN A 131 1.97 7.77 -13.09
CA ASN A 131 1.26 7.75 -14.38
C ASN A 131 -0.26 7.58 -14.23
N LEU A 132 -0.73 6.90 -13.17
CA LEU A 132 -2.16 6.70 -12.92
C LEU A 132 -2.87 7.96 -12.42
N VAL A 133 -2.23 8.71 -11.55
CA VAL A 133 -2.77 9.94 -10.95
C VAL A 133 -1.73 11.05 -11.13
N PRO A 134 -1.69 11.73 -12.29
CA PRO A 134 -0.82 12.87 -12.52
C PRO A 134 -1.09 13.96 -11.47
N GLU A 135 -0.04 14.62 -11.00
CA GLU A 135 -0.20 15.80 -10.16
C GLU A 135 -0.90 16.89 -10.97
N ASN A 136 -2.04 17.34 -10.48
CA ASN A 136 -2.67 18.55 -11.02
C ASN A 136 -1.77 19.73 -10.61
N HIS A 137 -1.01 20.23 -11.57
CA HIS A 137 -0.28 21.47 -11.44
C HIS A 137 -1.23 22.67 -11.50
#